data_135e3cf164c54d72c8f8d1a84e2d5f25
#
_entry.id   135e3cf164c54d72c8f8d1a84e2d5f25
#
_cell.length_a   1.000
_cell.length_b   1.000
_cell.length_c   1.000
_cell.angle_alpha   90.00
_cell.angle_beta   90.00
_cell.angle_gamma   90.00
#
_symmetry.space_group_name_H-M   'P 1'
#
loop_
_entity.id
_entity.type
_entity.pdbx_description
1 polymer ?
#
loop_
_entity_poly.entity_id
_entity_poly.type
_entity_poly.pdbx_seq_one_letter_code
_entity_poly.pdbx_strand_id
1 'polypeptide(L)'
;MNDRYLYRAKRTNNGEWVEGYYAVARDRKGLTQHNILIADNDIGYFKWIVVDPSTICQCTGLKDKNGKLISENDIMVAHLDDSFPEDTTYTRVVWNNNGFCTKEQGSEDISPLDKFDQEYFEVCGNIFDNPELLEVGE
;
A
#
# COMPACT_ATOMS: atom_id res chain seq x y z
N MET A 1 -11.60 11.84 9.63
CA MET A 1 -10.67 10.81 10.13
C MET A 1 -9.38 10.87 9.31
N ASN A 2 -8.24 10.66 9.95
CA ASN A 2 -6.96 10.71 9.28
C ASN A 2 -6.68 9.37 8.58
N ASP A 3 -6.60 9.37 7.25
CA ASP A 3 -6.44 8.16 6.44
C ASP A 3 -5.15 7.39 6.72
N ARG A 4 -4.14 8.03 7.30
CA ARG A 4 -2.89 7.34 7.65
C ARG A 4 -3.05 6.27 8.75
N TYR A 5 -4.18 6.24 9.44
CA TYR A 5 -4.48 5.17 10.39
C TYR A 5 -5.13 3.95 9.73
N LEU A 6 -5.46 4.05 8.45
CA LEU A 6 -5.97 2.92 7.71
C LEU A 6 -4.85 1.99 7.28
N TYR A 7 -5.16 0.72 7.31
CA TYR A 7 -4.27 -0.35 6.82
C TYR A 7 -5.05 -1.19 5.84
N ARG A 8 -4.35 -1.88 4.96
CA ARG A 8 -4.94 -2.90 4.12
C ARG A 8 -4.10 -4.17 4.20
N ALA A 9 -4.74 -5.30 3.99
CA ALA A 9 -4.07 -6.60 3.98
C ALA A 9 -4.93 -7.60 3.23
N LYS A 10 -4.33 -8.74 2.85
CA LYS A 10 -5.08 -9.82 2.20
C LYS A 10 -5.68 -10.74 3.26
N ARG A 11 -6.93 -11.11 3.06
CA ARG A 11 -7.61 -12.09 3.92
C ARG A 11 -6.93 -13.44 3.78
N THR A 12 -6.77 -14.14 4.90
CA THR A 12 -6.17 -15.48 4.89
C THR A 12 -7.05 -16.50 4.17
N ASN A 13 -8.38 -16.31 4.18
CA ASN A 13 -9.31 -17.31 3.65
C ASN A 13 -9.51 -17.25 2.13
N ASN A 14 -9.32 -16.10 1.49
CA ASN A 14 -9.58 -15.98 0.05
C ASN A 14 -8.58 -15.10 -0.71
N GLY A 15 -7.62 -14.48 0.00
CA GLY A 15 -6.61 -13.63 -0.63
C GLY A 15 -7.12 -12.27 -1.12
N GLU A 16 -8.34 -11.91 -0.81
CA GLU A 16 -8.89 -10.61 -1.19
C GLU A 16 -8.38 -9.50 -0.26
N TRP A 17 -8.20 -8.31 -0.81
CA TRP A 17 -7.81 -7.14 -0.02
C TRP A 17 -8.96 -6.65 0.84
N VAL A 18 -8.64 -6.29 2.08
CA VAL A 18 -9.55 -5.56 2.97
C VAL A 18 -8.84 -4.35 3.53
N GLU A 19 -9.60 -3.29 3.80
CA GLU A 19 -9.08 -2.05 4.35
C GLU A 19 -9.83 -1.68 5.61
N GLY A 20 -9.10 -1.23 6.62
CA GLY A 20 -9.68 -0.83 7.90
C GLY A 20 -8.58 -0.59 8.92
N TYR A 21 -8.89 -0.81 10.19
CA TYR A 21 -7.96 -0.59 11.29
C TYR A 21 -7.24 -1.88 11.63
N TYR A 22 -5.96 -1.79 11.84
CA TYR A 22 -5.12 -2.96 12.15
C TYR A 22 -5.16 -3.24 13.65
N ALA A 23 -5.38 -4.51 14.02
CA ALA A 23 -5.32 -4.94 15.40
C ALA A 23 -4.73 -6.34 15.51
N VAL A 24 -3.92 -6.53 16.54
CA VAL A 24 -3.32 -7.82 16.87
C VAL A 24 -4.07 -8.40 18.07
N ALA A 25 -4.47 -9.65 17.96
CA ALA A 25 -5.13 -10.37 19.05
C ALA A 25 -4.48 -11.74 19.24
N ARG A 26 -4.72 -12.35 20.38
CA ARG A 26 -4.30 -13.73 20.63
C ARG A 26 -5.53 -14.62 20.72
N ASP A 27 -5.44 -15.80 20.11
CA ASP A 27 -6.50 -16.79 20.24
C ASP A 27 -6.39 -17.52 21.60
N ARG A 28 -7.32 -18.46 21.85
CA ARG A 28 -7.35 -19.20 23.11
C ARG A 28 -6.11 -20.03 23.36
N LYS A 29 -5.37 -20.39 22.32
CA LYS A 29 -4.14 -21.15 22.41
C LYS A 29 -2.92 -20.26 22.58
N GLY A 30 -3.11 -18.93 22.65
CA GLY A 30 -2.05 -17.96 22.77
C GLY A 30 -1.35 -17.62 21.46
N LEU A 31 -1.89 -18.08 20.33
CA LEU A 31 -1.33 -17.77 19.02
C LEU A 31 -1.77 -16.37 18.57
N THR A 32 -0.82 -15.62 18.07
CA THR A 32 -1.06 -14.25 17.58
C THR A 32 -1.85 -14.29 16.29
N GLN A 33 -2.89 -13.46 16.22
CA GLN A 33 -3.68 -13.25 15.01
C GLN A 33 -3.61 -11.78 14.62
N HIS A 34 -3.41 -11.54 13.33
CA HIS A 34 -3.44 -10.20 12.75
C HIS A 34 -4.79 -9.98 12.08
N ASN A 35 -5.41 -8.85 12.36
CA ASN A 35 -6.77 -8.55 11.90
C ASN A 35 -6.87 -7.16 11.32
N ILE A 36 -7.78 -7.01 10.36
CA ILE A 36 -8.29 -5.71 9.94
C ILE A 36 -9.71 -5.58 10.45
N LEU A 37 -9.98 -4.49 11.15
CA LEU A 37 -11.29 -4.19 11.71
C LEU A 37 -12.06 -3.29 10.77
N ILE A 38 -13.25 -3.73 10.39
CA ILE A 38 -14.15 -2.99 9.50
C ILE A 38 -15.42 -2.66 10.27
N ALA A 39 -15.84 -1.41 10.21
CA ALA A 39 -17.11 -1.01 10.84
C ALA A 39 -18.27 -1.72 10.12
N ASP A 40 -19.12 -2.38 10.91
CA ASP A 40 -20.32 -3.04 10.39
C ASP A 40 -21.53 -2.37 11.03
N ASN A 41 -22.20 -1.53 10.24
CA ASN A 41 -23.32 -0.74 10.71
C ASN A 41 -24.57 -1.59 11.03
N ASP A 42 -24.68 -2.77 10.40
CA ASP A 42 -25.82 -3.65 10.63
C ASP A 42 -25.78 -4.28 12.01
N ILE A 43 -24.58 -4.58 12.52
CA ILE A 43 -24.41 -5.19 13.86
C ILE A 43 -23.98 -4.16 14.91
N GLY A 44 -23.64 -2.94 14.51
CA GLY A 44 -23.31 -1.84 15.41
C GLY A 44 -21.91 -1.87 16.03
N TYR A 45 -21.01 -2.75 15.59
CA TYR A 45 -19.63 -2.81 16.05
C TYR A 45 -18.71 -3.32 14.94
N PHE A 46 -17.42 -3.46 15.25
CA PHE A 46 -16.42 -3.83 14.25
C PHE A 46 -16.47 -5.33 13.93
N LYS A 47 -16.33 -5.62 12.66
CA LYS A 47 -16.10 -6.97 12.18
C LYS A 47 -14.58 -7.18 12.09
N TRP A 48 -14.09 -8.27 12.65
CA TRP A 48 -12.68 -8.63 12.69
C TRP A 48 -12.38 -9.62 11.58
N ILE A 49 -11.47 -9.24 10.68
CA ILE A 49 -11.08 -10.07 9.53
C ILE A 49 -9.63 -10.51 9.71
N VAL A 50 -9.41 -11.83 9.81
CA VAL A 50 -8.05 -12.38 9.91
C VAL A 50 -7.33 -12.20 8.58
N VAL A 51 -6.12 -11.66 8.64
CA VAL A 51 -5.34 -11.32 7.44
C VAL A 51 -3.94 -11.92 7.50
N ASP A 52 -3.33 -12.06 6.33
CA ASP A 52 -1.95 -12.49 6.19
C ASP A 52 -1.02 -11.34 6.61
N PRO A 53 -0.23 -11.50 7.69
CA PRO A 53 0.60 -10.40 8.19
C PRO A 53 1.67 -9.94 7.21
N SER A 54 2.11 -10.79 6.27
CA SER A 54 3.10 -10.39 5.27
C SER A 54 2.56 -9.38 4.26
N THR A 55 1.23 -9.23 4.18
CA THR A 55 0.57 -8.33 3.23
C THR A 55 0.08 -7.03 3.85
N ILE A 56 0.33 -6.83 5.15
CA ILE A 56 -0.14 -5.64 5.85
C ILE A 56 0.59 -4.40 5.36
N CYS A 57 -0.17 -3.41 4.90
CA CYS A 57 0.35 -2.17 4.36
C CYS A 57 -0.35 -0.98 5.02
N GLN A 58 0.42 -0.03 5.52
CA GLN A 58 -0.13 1.19 6.09
C GLN A 58 -0.44 2.18 4.98
N CYS A 59 -1.60 2.86 5.09
CA CYS A 59 -1.94 3.97 4.22
C CYS A 59 -1.06 5.17 4.60
N THR A 60 -0.52 5.87 3.60
CA THR A 60 0.35 7.02 3.86
C THR A 60 -0.41 8.27 4.29
N GLY A 61 -1.72 8.31 4.03
CA GLY A 61 -2.55 9.52 4.21
C GLY A 61 -2.46 10.48 3.03
N LEU A 62 -1.60 10.21 2.06
CA LEU A 62 -1.41 11.03 0.86
C LEU A 62 -2.14 10.39 -0.32
N LYS A 63 -2.51 11.23 -1.28
CA LYS A 63 -3.21 10.80 -2.50
C LYS A 63 -2.35 11.02 -3.73
N ASP A 64 -2.53 10.14 -4.72
CA ASP A 64 -1.85 10.29 -6.00
C ASP A 64 -2.53 11.36 -6.88
N LYS A 65 -2.04 11.54 -8.10
CA LYS A 65 -2.57 12.57 -9.01
C LYS A 65 -4.05 12.39 -9.36
N ASN A 66 -4.59 11.20 -9.17
CA ASN A 66 -6.00 10.87 -9.45
C ASN A 66 -6.86 10.85 -8.19
N GLY A 67 -6.30 11.20 -7.04
CA GLY A 67 -7.02 11.20 -5.78
C GLY A 67 -7.10 9.86 -5.07
N LYS A 68 -6.37 8.85 -5.54
CA LYS A 68 -6.32 7.54 -4.91
C LYS A 68 -5.33 7.54 -3.75
N LEU A 69 -5.72 6.98 -2.60
CA LEU A 69 -4.83 6.87 -1.45
C LEU A 69 -3.61 6.01 -1.78
N ILE A 70 -2.45 6.49 -1.38
CA ILE A 70 -1.17 5.81 -1.55
C ILE A 70 -0.89 5.00 -0.28
N SER A 71 -0.55 3.73 -0.45
CA SER A 71 -0.21 2.83 0.66
C SER A 71 1.21 2.30 0.50
N GLU A 72 1.77 1.88 1.61
CA GLU A 72 3.03 1.14 1.63
C GLU A 72 2.96 -0.04 0.66
N ASN A 73 4.04 -0.28 -0.06
CA ASN A 73 4.16 -1.34 -1.09
C ASN A 73 3.32 -1.12 -2.35
N ASP A 74 2.70 0.04 -2.50
CA ASP A 74 2.12 0.42 -3.78
C ASP A 74 3.21 0.64 -4.82
N ILE A 75 2.88 0.35 -6.07
CA ILE A 75 3.70 0.68 -7.22
C ILE A 75 3.04 1.86 -7.93
N MET A 76 3.80 2.90 -8.16
CA MET A 76 3.34 4.10 -8.84
C MET A 76 4.06 4.26 -10.17
N VAL A 77 3.41 4.90 -11.12
CA VAL A 77 3.94 5.13 -12.46
C VAL A 77 3.81 6.60 -12.82
N ALA A 78 4.82 7.11 -13.51
CA ALA A 78 4.78 8.44 -14.10
C ALA A 78 5.28 8.38 -15.53
N HIS A 79 4.65 9.21 -16.38
CA HIS A 79 5.09 9.49 -17.73
C HIS A 79 5.53 10.96 -17.73
N LEU A 80 6.82 11.19 -17.50
CA LEU A 80 7.34 12.55 -17.29
C LEU A 80 7.51 13.34 -18.59
N ASP A 81 7.48 12.65 -19.72
CA ASP A 81 7.59 13.30 -21.04
C ASP A 81 6.55 12.71 -21.99
N ASP A 82 5.52 13.50 -22.29
CA ASP A 82 4.45 13.08 -23.20
C ASP A 82 4.92 12.82 -24.63
N SER A 83 6.07 13.39 -25.01
CA SER A 83 6.68 13.17 -26.33
C SER A 83 7.28 11.77 -26.46
N PHE A 84 7.54 11.11 -25.34
CA PHE A 84 8.14 9.78 -25.29
C PHE A 84 7.30 8.89 -24.35
N PRO A 85 6.15 8.38 -24.82
CA PRO A 85 5.26 7.56 -23.99
C PRO A 85 5.90 6.32 -23.39
N GLU A 86 6.98 5.82 -24.00
CA GLU A 86 7.76 4.71 -23.51
C GLU A 86 8.66 5.06 -22.32
N ASP A 87 8.88 6.37 -22.09
CA ASP A 87 9.67 6.83 -20.94
C ASP A 87 8.81 6.81 -19.68
N THR A 88 8.63 5.60 -19.17
CA THR A 88 7.80 5.34 -18.01
C THR A 88 8.68 5.06 -16.80
N THR A 89 8.43 5.79 -15.72
CA THR A 89 9.14 5.59 -14.45
C THR A 89 8.22 4.89 -13.48
N TYR A 90 8.67 3.73 -12.98
CA TYR A 90 7.98 3.00 -11.91
C TYR A 90 8.72 3.20 -10.60
N THR A 91 7.97 3.42 -9.53
CA THR A 91 8.52 3.56 -8.19
C THR A 91 7.68 2.79 -7.19
N ARG A 92 8.32 2.33 -6.13
CA ARG A 92 7.69 1.60 -5.04
C ARG A 92 7.64 2.47 -3.80
N VAL A 93 6.54 2.40 -3.07
CA VAL A 93 6.39 3.09 -1.78
C VAL A 93 6.93 2.18 -0.69
N VAL A 94 7.89 2.68 0.08
CA VAL A 94 8.53 1.92 1.15
C VAL A 94 8.52 2.72 2.45
N TRP A 95 8.56 2.02 3.57
CA TRP A 95 8.79 2.64 4.87
C TRP A 95 10.29 2.64 5.14
N ASN A 96 10.84 3.78 5.53
CA ASN A 96 12.25 3.90 5.87
C ASN A 96 12.46 4.73 7.13
N ASN A 97 12.88 4.09 8.19
CA ASN A 97 13.14 4.68 9.51
C ASN A 97 11.95 5.42 10.11
N ASN A 98 11.66 6.61 9.68
CA ASN A 98 10.62 7.46 10.26
C ASN A 98 9.68 8.08 9.23
N GLY A 99 9.65 7.54 8.02
CA GLY A 99 8.78 8.09 7.00
C GLY A 99 8.59 7.20 5.79
N PHE A 100 7.55 7.51 5.02
CA PHE A 100 7.30 6.86 3.75
C PHE A 100 8.20 7.48 2.68
N CYS A 101 8.76 6.62 1.86
CA CYS A 101 9.71 6.98 0.82
C CYS A 101 9.35 6.29 -0.48
N THR A 102 9.99 6.71 -1.57
CA THR A 102 9.89 6.07 -2.86
C THR A 102 11.24 5.49 -3.25
N LYS A 103 11.19 4.34 -3.92
CA LYS A 103 12.37 3.67 -4.47
C LYS A 103 12.09 3.39 -5.93
N GLU A 104 12.84 4.06 -6.81
CA GLU A 104 12.67 3.93 -8.24
C GLU A 104 13.17 2.56 -8.73
N GLN A 105 12.48 2.01 -9.73
CA GLN A 105 12.87 0.77 -10.38
C GLN A 105 14.33 0.81 -10.84
N GLY A 106 15.10 -0.20 -10.45
CA GLY A 106 16.50 -0.30 -10.84
C GLY A 106 17.46 0.56 -10.03
N SER A 107 16.96 1.29 -9.02
CA SER A 107 17.78 2.15 -8.16
C SER A 107 17.79 1.64 -6.74
N GLU A 108 18.90 1.83 -6.05
CA GLU A 108 18.99 1.58 -4.60
C GLU A 108 18.73 2.85 -3.79
N ASP A 109 18.60 3.99 -4.45
CA ASP A 109 18.36 5.26 -3.77
C ASP A 109 16.91 5.39 -3.33
N ILE A 110 16.72 5.99 -2.17
CA ILE A 110 15.42 6.21 -1.56
C ILE A 110 15.21 7.70 -1.39
N SER A 111 14.03 8.20 -1.79
CA SER A 111 13.64 9.60 -1.65
C SER A 111 12.37 9.73 -0.84
N PRO A 112 12.21 10.80 -0.04
CA PRO A 112 10.95 11.00 0.68
C PRO A 112 9.77 11.08 -0.28
N LEU A 113 8.63 10.50 0.14
CA LEU A 113 7.38 10.65 -0.59
C LEU A 113 6.89 12.09 -0.39
N ASP A 114 6.79 12.85 -1.47
CA ASP A 114 6.54 14.28 -1.39
C ASP A 114 5.45 14.75 -2.36
N LYS A 115 5.29 16.06 -2.44
CA LYS A 115 4.27 16.69 -3.29
C LYS A 115 4.48 16.41 -4.77
N PHE A 116 5.73 16.28 -5.21
CA PHE A 116 6.03 15.92 -6.61
C PHE A 116 5.44 14.57 -6.96
N ASP A 117 5.59 13.59 -6.06
CA ASP A 117 5.03 12.25 -6.27
C ASP A 117 3.50 12.31 -6.36
N GLN A 118 2.87 13.15 -5.54
CA GLN A 118 1.41 13.30 -5.55
C GLN A 118 0.90 13.95 -6.84
N GLU A 119 1.68 14.83 -7.45
CA GLU A 119 1.26 15.57 -8.65
C GLU A 119 1.49 14.78 -9.94
N TYR A 120 2.52 13.95 -9.99
CA TYR A 120 2.97 13.33 -11.24
C TYR A 120 2.82 11.83 -11.30
N PHE A 121 2.67 11.15 -10.16
CA PHE A 121 2.58 9.70 -10.14
C PHE A 121 1.15 9.24 -9.86
N GLU A 122 0.81 8.05 -10.39
CA GLU A 122 -0.44 7.38 -10.08
C GLU A 122 -0.17 5.94 -9.60
N VAL A 123 -0.99 5.47 -8.67
CA VAL A 123 -0.92 4.08 -8.21
C VAL A 123 -1.42 3.19 -9.34
N CYS A 124 -0.58 2.22 -9.76
CA CYS A 124 -0.93 1.30 -10.84
C CYS A 124 -0.95 -0.16 -10.39
N GLY A 125 -0.55 -0.44 -9.17
CA GLY A 125 -0.52 -1.79 -8.63
C GLY A 125 0.18 -1.84 -7.29
N ASN A 126 0.64 -3.02 -6.91
CA ASN A 126 1.40 -3.23 -5.68
C ASN A 126 2.34 -4.40 -5.85
N ILE A 127 3.27 -4.56 -4.90
CA ILE A 127 4.32 -5.59 -5.01
C ILE A 127 3.77 -7.02 -4.90
N PHE A 128 2.59 -7.21 -4.33
CA PHE A 128 2.00 -8.54 -4.13
C PHE A 128 1.27 -9.03 -5.37
N ASP A 129 0.50 -8.15 -6.01
CA ASP A 129 -0.31 -8.50 -7.18
C ASP A 129 0.41 -8.23 -8.49
N ASN A 130 1.34 -7.30 -8.52
CA ASN A 130 1.98 -6.81 -9.74
C ASN A 130 3.50 -6.71 -9.64
N PRO A 131 4.20 -7.74 -9.11
CA PRO A 131 5.65 -7.66 -8.93
C PRO A 131 6.40 -7.49 -10.26
N GLU A 132 5.83 -7.93 -11.36
CA GLU A 132 6.42 -7.82 -12.70
C GLU A 132 6.65 -6.37 -13.13
N LEU A 133 5.89 -5.41 -12.57
CA LEU A 133 6.06 -4.01 -12.92
C LEU A 133 7.40 -3.44 -12.44
N LEU A 134 8.02 -4.06 -11.45
CA LEU A 134 9.31 -3.64 -10.91
C LEU A 134 10.48 -4.43 -11.48
N GLU A 135 10.23 -5.44 -12.32
CA GLU A 135 11.29 -6.21 -12.94
C GLU A 135 12.01 -5.33 -13.96
N VAL A 136 13.34 -5.30 -13.86
CA VAL A 136 14.15 -4.55 -14.82
C VAL A 136 14.31 -5.41 -16.06
N GLY A 137 13.89 -4.89 -17.21
CA GLY A 137 14.04 -5.58 -18.48
C GLY A 137 15.51 -5.77 -18.86
N GLU A 138 15.78 -6.87 -19.51
CA GLU A 138 17.11 -7.15 -20.03
C GLU A 138 17.41 -6.35 -21.29
#